data_99e556d1026825e2c711fb78fb4bfcbd
#
_entry.id   99e556d1026825e2c711fb78fb4bfcbd
#
_cell.length_a   1.000
_cell.length_b   1.000
_cell.length_c   1.000
_cell.angle_alpha   90.00
_cell.angle_beta   90.00
_cell.angle_gamma   90.00
#
_symmetry.space_group_name_H-M   'P 1'
#
loop_
_entity.id
_entity.type
_entity.pdbx_description
1 polymer ?
#
loop_
_entity_poly.entity_id
_entity_poly.type
_entity_poly.pdbx_seq_one_letter_code
_entity_poly.pdbx_strand_id
1 'polypeptide(L)'
;MAKDGTNRGGARAGAGAKKKPLADKIAEGNPGRRKLTVIDFQDTADLEGQPMPKPSAMLSATQKDGKTLVAAEVYEKTWTWLAERGCAALVSPQLLERYAMSVARWIQCEEAITEY
;
A
#
# COMPACT_ATOMS: atom_id res chain seq x y z
N MET A 1 24.52 34.39 41.60
CA MET A 1 24.35 33.60 41.42
C MET A 1 24.29 32.94 40.75
N ALA A 2 24.03 32.72 40.61
CA ALA A 2 23.76 31.72 40.36
C ALA A 2 24.17 31.45 39.56
N LYS A 3 24.53 31.74 39.60
CA LYS A 3 24.69 31.21 39.16
C LYS A 3 24.90 30.20 39.00
N ASP A 4 24.97 30.28 39.17
CA ASP A 4 25.06 28.97 39.40
C ASP A 4 24.49 28.09 38.31
N GLY A 5 24.64 28.29 37.17
CA GLY A 5 24.24 27.41 36.13
C GLY A 5 22.81 26.89 36.23
N THR A 6 22.00 27.64 36.88
CA THR A 6 20.63 27.24 37.01
C THR A 6 19.89 27.17 35.70
N ASN A 7 20.44 27.74 34.66
CA ASN A 7 19.93 27.57 33.32
C ASN A 7 20.37 26.29 32.64
N ARG A 8 20.71 25.35 33.47
CA ARG A 8 21.09 24.05 32.94
C ARG A 8 19.91 23.24 32.46
N GLY A 9 18.75 23.81 32.50
CA GLY A 9 17.64 23.16 31.89
C GLY A 9 17.88 22.97 30.40
N GLY A 10 18.50 21.88 30.01
CA GLY A 10 18.61 21.55 28.61
C GLY A 10 17.21 21.35 28.03
N ALA A 11 17.17 21.18 26.73
CA ALA A 11 15.92 20.97 26.06
C ALA A 11 15.15 19.79 26.70
N ARG A 12 13.98 20.09 27.18
CA ARG A 12 13.09 19.07 27.73
C ARG A 12 12.24 18.49 26.63
N ALA A 13 11.94 17.20 26.72
CA ALA A 13 11.01 16.58 25.78
C ALA A 13 9.68 17.35 25.83
N GLY A 14 9.23 17.81 24.68
CA GLY A 14 8.01 18.62 24.57
C GLY A 14 8.19 20.11 24.87
N ALA A 15 9.41 20.56 25.16
CA ALA A 15 9.68 21.98 25.32
C ALA A 15 9.76 22.64 23.94
N GLY A 16 9.27 23.84 23.84
CA GLY A 16 9.25 24.61 22.61
C GLY A 16 7.95 24.44 21.84
N ALA A 17 7.84 25.22 20.77
CA ALA A 17 6.65 25.18 19.93
C ALA A 17 6.59 23.88 19.14
N LYS A 18 5.42 23.31 19.03
CA LYS A 18 5.19 22.14 18.19
C LYS A 18 5.43 22.50 16.73
N LYS A 19 5.97 21.55 15.97
CA LYS A 19 6.15 21.74 14.53
C LYS A 19 4.79 21.91 13.86
N LYS A 20 4.69 22.91 13.01
CA LYS A 20 3.47 23.12 12.22
C LYS A 20 3.34 22.09 11.13
N PRO A 21 2.12 21.67 10.78
CA PRO A 21 1.90 20.85 9.60
C PRO A 21 2.45 21.52 8.33
N LEU A 22 2.85 20.71 7.37
CA LEU A 22 3.41 21.20 6.12
C LEU A 22 2.44 22.11 5.36
N ALA A 23 1.15 21.77 5.37
CA ALA A 23 0.11 22.57 4.71
C ALA A 23 0.05 23.99 5.27
N ASP A 24 0.15 24.13 6.60
CA ASP A 24 0.14 25.45 7.26
C ASP A 24 1.39 26.26 6.92
N LYS A 25 2.55 25.62 6.83
CA LYS A 25 3.79 26.27 6.43
C LYS A 25 3.73 26.77 5.00
N ILE A 26 3.13 26.04 4.10
CA ILE A 26 2.94 26.43 2.70
C ILE A 26 1.98 27.62 2.62
N ALA A 27 0.87 27.57 3.36
CA ALA A 27 -0.12 28.63 3.40
C ALA A 27 0.46 29.95 3.97
N GLU A 28 1.36 29.85 4.94
CA GLU A 28 2.02 31.02 5.55
C GLU A 28 3.20 31.56 4.72
N GLY A 29 3.53 30.93 3.59
CA GLY A 29 4.67 31.33 2.76
C GLY A 29 6.03 30.90 3.30
N ASN A 30 6.05 29.95 4.21
CA ASN A 30 7.27 29.40 4.82
C ASN A 30 8.21 30.47 5.39
N PRO A 31 7.76 31.22 6.42
CA PRO A 31 8.56 32.36 6.98
C PRO A 31 9.92 31.95 7.53
N GLY A 32 10.09 30.68 7.93
CA GLY A 32 11.37 30.16 8.42
C GLY A 32 12.39 29.87 7.34
N ARG A 33 12.02 29.98 6.08
CA ARG A 33 12.88 29.73 4.91
C ARG A 33 13.57 28.37 4.89
N ARG A 34 13.05 27.41 5.64
CA ARG A 34 13.54 26.04 5.57
C ARG A 34 13.02 25.38 4.30
N LYS A 35 13.87 24.59 3.68
CA LYS A 35 13.43 23.82 2.52
C LYS A 35 12.30 22.87 2.90
N LEU A 36 11.16 23.03 2.25
CA LEU A 36 10.02 22.14 2.44
C LEU A 36 10.10 21.03 1.38
N THR A 37 9.90 19.79 1.84
CA THR A 37 9.80 18.66 0.91
C THR A 37 8.32 18.32 0.78
N VAL A 38 7.79 18.51 -0.42
CA VAL A 38 6.44 18.08 -0.74
C VAL A 38 6.56 16.74 -1.44
N ILE A 39 5.98 15.71 -0.83
CA ILE A 39 5.86 14.41 -1.46
C ILE A 39 4.57 14.44 -2.26
N ASP A 40 4.70 14.54 -3.57
CA ASP A 40 3.56 14.50 -4.45
C ASP A 40 3.29 13.03 -4.80
N PHE A 41 2.22 12.51 -4.25
CA PHE A 41 1.74 11.20 -4.66
C PHE A 41 1.06 11.40 -6.01
N GLN A 42 1.55 10.68 -7.01
CA GLN A 42 0.94 10.73 -8.33
C GLN A 42 -0.57 10.58 -8.22
N ASP A 43 -1.26 11.42 -8.95
CA ASP A 43 -2.70 11.48 -8.92
C ASP A 43 -3.27 10.11 -9.28
N THR A 44 -3.95 9.48 -8.34
CA THR A 44 -4.57 8.19 -8.57
C THR A 44 -5.77 8.28 -9.49
N ALA A 45 -6.23 9.50 -9.79
CA ALA A 45 -7.37 9.73 -10.67
C ALA A 45 -7.12 9.23 -12.10
N ASP A 46 -5.88 9.24 -12.55
CA ASP A 46 -5.51 8.75 -13.88
C ASP A 46 -5.55 7.22 -13.99
N LEU A 47 -5.85 6.56 -12.90
CA LEU A 47 -5.87 5.10 -12.84
C LEU A 47 -7.26 4.52 -13.07
N GLU A 48 -8.27 5.38 -13.07
CA GLU A 48 -9.61 4.97 -13.45
C GLU A 48 -9.64 4.63 -14.93
N GLY A 49 -10.03 3.42 -15.23
CA GLY A 49 -10.13 2.96 -16.61
C GLY A 49 -8.88 2.30 -17.18
N GLN A 50 -7.83 2.11 -16.38
CA GLN A 50 -6.71 1.30 -16.86
C GLN A 50 -7.13 -0.15 -17.03
N PRO A 51 -6.72 -0.81 -18.14
CA PRO A 51 -7.06 -2.22 -18.34
C PRO A 51 -6.35 -3.09 -17.34
N MET A 52 -7.01 -4.16 -16.94
CA MET A 52 -6.40 -5.17 -16.07
C MET A 52 -5.13 -5.76 -16.73
N PRO A 53 -3.99 -5.75 -16.03
CA PRO A 53 -2.80 -6.42 -16.53
C PRO A 53 -3.10 -7.91 -16.74
N LYS A 54 -2.64 -8.45 -17.86
CA LYS A 54 -2.87 -9.87 -18.17
C LYS A 54 -2.15 -10.75 -17.14
N PRO A 55 -2.85 -11.64 -16.45
CA PRO A 55 -2.21 -12.54 -15.52
C PRO A 55 -1.32 -13.56 -16.23
N SER A 56 -0.30 -14.05 -15.53
CA SER A 56 0.57 -15.09 -16.03
C SER A 56 -0.22 -16.36 -16.36
N ALA A 57 0.22 -17.07 -17.39
CA ALA A 57 -0.44 -18.31 -17.83
C ALA A 57 -0.49 -19.38 -16.74
N MET A 58 0.43 -19.34 -15.78
CA MET A 58 0.45 -20.33 -14.70
C MET A 58 -0.74 -20.22 -13.74
N LEU A 59 -1.43 -19.09 -13.73
CA LEU A 59 -2.61 -18.92 -12.89
C LEU A 59 -3.79 -19.77 -13.37
N SER A 60 -3.82 -20.11 -14.65
CA SER A 60 -4.86 -20.93 -15.24
C SER A 60 -4.34 -22.29 -15.72
N ALA A 61 -3.20 -22.72 -15.21
CA ALA A 61 -2.57 -23.97 -15.62
C ALA A 61 -3.44 -25.18 -15.23
N THR A 62 -3.50 -26.14 -16.13
CA THR A 62 -4.15 -27.43 -15.83
C THR A 62 -3.24 -28.27 -14.96
N GLN A 63 -3.77 -28.79 -13.87
CA GLN A 63 -3.04 -29.63 -12.94
C GLN A 63 -3.04 -31.09 -13.38
N LYS A 64 -2.27 -31.92 -12.70
CA LYS A 64 -2.17 -33.36 -12.98
C LYS A 64 -3.51 -34.09 -12.88
N ASP A 65 -4.42 -33.61 -12.03
CA ASP A 65 -5.74 -34.18 -11.86
C ASP A 65 -6.75 -33.73 -12.94
N GLY A 66 -6.31 -32.92 -13.90
CA GLY A 66 -7.13 -32.38 -14.96
C GLY A 66 -7.93 -31.14 -14.58
N LYS A 67 -7.90 -30.73 -13.33
CA LYS A 67 -8.56 -29.50 -12.86
C LYS A 67 -7.73 -28.29 -13.16
N THR A 68 -8.37 -27.19 -13.51
CA THR A 68 -7.73 -25.90 -13.73
C THR A 68 -7.63 -25.15 -12.40
N LEU A 69 -6.49 -24.50 -12.18
CA LEU A 69 -6.36 -23.61 -11.02
C LEU A 69 -7.33 -22.45 -11.12
N VAL A 70 -7.97 -22.12 -10.01
CA VAL A 70 -8.89 -20.97 -9.94
C VAL A 70 -8.16 -19.64 -9.69
N ALA A 71 -6.84 -19.64 -9.72
CA ALA A 71 -6.04 -18.47 -9.42
C ALA A 71 -6.33 -17.30 -10.37
N ALA A 72 -6.54 -17.56 -11.66
CA ALA A 72 -6.86 -16.52 -12.63
C ALA A 72 -8.18 -15.83 -12.28
N GLU A 73 -9.16 -16.57 -11.84
CA GLU A 73 -10.45 -16.04 -11.42
C GLU A 73 -10.31 -15.18 -10.16
N VAL A 74 -9.54 -15.65 -9.18
CA VAL A 74 -9.24 -14.88 -7.97
C VAL A 74 -8.51 -13.58 -8.31
N TYR A 75 -7.54 -13.65 -9.22
CA TYR A 75 -6.81 -12.49 -9.69
C TYR A 75 -7.76 -11.42 -10.27
N GLU A 76 -8.63 -11.84 -11.16
CA GLU A 76 -9.59 -10.96 -11.82
C GLU A 76 -10.55 -10.31 -10.83
N LYS A 77 -11.13 -11.10 -9.93
CA LYS A 77 -12.04 -10.61 -8.91
C LYS A 77 -11.35 -9.61 -7.97
N THR A 78 -10.13 -9.91 -7.55
CA THR A 78 -9.39 -9.06 -6.65
C THR A 78 -8.98 -7.75 -7.35
N TRP A 79 -8.54 -7.83 -8.59
CA TRP A 79 -8.21 -6.64 -9.37
C TRP A 79 -9.43 -5.73 -9.53
N THR A 80 -10.58 -6.30 -9.87
CA THR A 80 -11.84 -5.55 -10.02
C THR A 80 -12.20 -4.87 -8.70
N TRP A 81 -12.09 -5.59 -7.59
CA TRP A 81 -12.35 -5.04 -6.26
C TRP A 81 -11.44 -3.86 -5.93
N LEU A 82 -10.17 -3.96 -6.26
CA LEU A 82 -9.19 -2.88 -6.07
C LEU A 82 -9.48 -1.70 -7.00
N ALA A 83 -9.84 -1.96 -8.26
CA ALA A 83 -10.13 -0.93 -9.24
C ALA A 83 -11.35 -0.09 -8.83
N GLU A 84 -12.38 -0.73 -8.31
CA GLU A 84 -13.57 -0.03 -7.81
C GLU A 84 -13.25 0.94 -6.67
N ARG A 85 -12.15 0.71 -5.96
CA ARG A 85 -11.69 1.54 -4.84
C ARG A 85 -10.55 2.46 -5.21
N GLY A 86 -10.17 2.50 -6.49
CA GLY A 86 -9.07 3.34 -6.97
C GLY A 86 -7.70 2.89 -6.48
N CYS A 87 -7.56 1.64 -6.04
CA CYS A 87 -6.32 1.12 -5.47
C CYS A 87 -5.56 0.17 -6.38
N ALA A 88 -6.10 -0.18 -7.54
CA ALA A 88 -5.51 -1.21 -8.42
C ALA A 88 -4.07 -0.91 -8.82
N ALA A 89 -3.73 0.34 -9.06
CA ALA A 89 -2.38 0.71 -9.46
C ALA A 89 -1.39 0.81 -8.30
N LEU A 90 -1.87 0.80 -7.07
CA LEU A 90 -1.01 0.78 -5.89
C LEU A 90 -0.46 -0.63 -5.62
N VAL A 91 -1.02 -1.63 -6.26
CA VAL A 91 -0.63 -3.02 -6.06
C VAL A 91 0.09 -3.54 -7.31
N SER A 92 1.28 -4.08 -7.10
CA SER A 92 2.04 -4.69 -8.19
C SER A 92 1.28 -5.90 -8.74
N PRO A 93 1.21 -6.07 -10.07
CA PRO A 93 0.62 -7.28 -10.66
C PRO A 93 1.24 -8.57 -10.13
N GLN A 94 2.54 -8.57 -9.84
CA GLN A 94 3.23 -9.74 -9.28
C GLN A 94 2.72 -10.11 -7.90
N LEU A 95 2.47 -9.11 -7.04
CA LEU A 95 1.91 -9.35 -5.71
C LEU A 95 0.50 -9.89 -5.81
N LEU A 96 -0.28 -9.37 -6.75
CA LEU A 96 -1.64 -9.83 -6.98
C LEU A 96 -1.65 -11.27 -7.49
N GLU A 97 -0.72 -11.64 -8.36
CA GLU A 97 -0.56 -13.02 -8.82
C GLU A 97 -0.21 -13.97 -7.66
N ARG A 98 0.70 -13.56 -6.80
CA ARG A 98 1.08 -14.35 -5.62
C ARG A 98 -0.10 -14.53 -4.67
N TYR A 99 -0.86 -13.47 -4.46
CA TYR A 99 -2.07 -13.56 -3.66
C TYR A 99 -3.06 -14.54 -4.27
N ALA A 100 -3.31 -14.43 -5.58
CA ALA A 100 -4.24 -15.30 -6.28
C ALA A 100 -3.82 -16.78 -6.21
N MET A 101 -2.53 -17.05 -6.39
CA MET A 101 -1.99 -18.41 -6.25
C MET A 101 -2.14 -18.93 -4.83
N SER A 102 -1.86 -18.10 -3.84
CA SER A 102 -2.00 -18.48 -2.43
C SER A 102 -3.43 -18.84 -2.10
N VAL A 103 -4.40 -18.04 -2.55
CA VAL A 103 -5.82 -18.30 -2.34
C VAL A 103 -6.24 -19.60 -3.05
N ALA A 104 -5.81 -19.80 -4.28
CA ALA A 104 -6.13 -21.01 -5.03
C ALA A 104 -5.61 -22.27 -4.33
N ARG A 105 -4.38 -22.22 -3.83
CA ARG A 105 -3.79 -23.34 -3.08
C ARG A 105 -4.50 -23.55 -1.76
N TRP A 106 -4.86 -22.50 -1.07
CA TRP A 106 -5.64 -22.60 0.16
C TRP A 106 -6.98 -23.30 -0.09
N ILE A 107 -7.69 -22.91 -1.15
CA ILE A 107 -8.95 -23.55 -1.53
C ILE A 107 -8.75 -25.04 -1.78
N GLN A 108 -7.71 -25.41 -2.51
CA GLN A 108 -7.38 -26.82 -2.77
C GLN A 108 -7.12 -27.61 -1.50
N CYS A 109 -6.39 -27.00 -0.55
CA CYS A 109 -6.13 -27.63 0.74
C CYS A 109 -7.42 -27.85 1.53
N GLU A 110 -8.31 -26.88 1.55
CA GLU A 110 -9.59 -26.97 2.24
C GLU A 110 -10.49 -28.03 1.61
N GLU A 111 -10.53 -28.07 0.28
CA GLU A 111 -11.27 -29.13 -0.44
C GLU A 111 -10.73 -30.53 -0.12
N ALA A 112 -9.41 -30.68 -0.13
CA ALA A 112 -8.78 -31.95 0.19
C ALA A 112 -9.07 -32.39 1.63
N ILE A 113 -9.04 -31.44 2.57
CA ILE A 113 -9.35 -31.72 3.97
C ILE A 113 -10.82 -32.15 4.10
N THR A 114 -11.73 -31.50 3.39
CA THR A 114 -13.15 -31.79 3.42
C THR A 114 -13.46 -33.17 2.83
N GLU A 115 -12.75 -33.58 1.80
CA GLU A 115 -12.90 -34.90 1.18
C GLU A 115 -12.34 -36.03 2.03
N TYR A 116 -11.46 -35.70 2.96
CA TYR A 116 -10.80 -36.68 3.81
C TYR A 116 -11.63 -37.03 5.03
#